data_46351e6af1bd800c3ea7734ed0b75317
#
_entry.id   46351e6af1bd800c3ea7734ed0b75317
#
_cell.length_a   1.000
_cell.length_b   1.000
_cell.length_c   1.000
_cell.angle_alpha   90.00
_cell.angle_beta   90.00
_cell.angle_gamma   90.00
#
_symmetry.space_group_name_H-M   'P 1'
#
loop_
_entity.id
_entity.type
_entity.pdbx_description
1 polymer ?
#
loop_
_entity_poly.entity_id
_entity_poly.type
_entity_poly.pdbx_seq_one_letter_code
_entity_poly.pdbx_strand_id
1 'polypeptide(L)'
;MPPLPTFRNSAVSLWQSAIDEVLAQQRAKAPQVLGDDEPGPRSQEPIAMQAAAAAEAILSGQPVPPSVLGVPVEDCAKLYLQLILAQAQGDDQKVARLKDEIEFSTCDPLWAKCFLEYEKFRLFSRGQIPYRRYQSLDDYILPLTGNNPSAIKIALIADWGTGEGPARHLLSEVGRQAPDVLIHLGDVYYSGTSREVQERFLAVCRETPGLDIPIYSLSGNHDMYSGGQGYYWLLDQLGQPASYFCLRNDDWQLLAMDTGLHDADPGTVISNLTYLDERELAWQRDKIANAGGRKTILLSHHQLFSASGGVGNTPDGKPLALNPRLYDAFADVLDQVALWMWGHEHNLIIYDEYVGLARGRCNGSAAVPMLLAQNPYTPDPNLVLPAGHGSPPIMSASCRLGNNGEFYYHAYAMLTLKGKAADISYYQIPGEDARRELIFVEQIPAD
;
A
#
# COMPACT_ATOMS: atom_id res chain seq x y z
N MET A 1 34.68 21.81 4.76
CA MET A 1 33.94 20.69 5.35
C MET A 1 34.89 19.49 5.33
N PRO A 2 35.11 18.78 6.44
CA PRO A 2 35.81 17.50 6.37
C PRO A 2 34.99 16.56 5.44
N PRO A 3 35.67 15.70 4.65
CA PRO A 3 34.97 14.74 3.82
C PRO A 3 34.12 13.83 4.72
N LEU A 4 32.85 13.68 4.37
CA LEU A 4 31.98 12.73 5.03
C LEU A 4 32.62 11.34 5.02
N PRO A 5 32.58 10.57 6.12
CA PRO A 5 33.14 9.24 6.14
C PRO A 5 32.46 8.39 5.07
N THR A 6 33.25 7.94 4.09
CA THR A 6 32.75 7.01 3.07
C THR A 6 32.47 5.67 3.72
N PHE A 7 31.21 5.33 3.88
CA PHE A 7 30.83 3.99 4.32
C PHE A 7 31.27 2.99 3.24
N ARG A 8 32.14 2.07 3.58
CA ARG A 8 32.59 0.99 2.68
C ARG A 8 31.54 -0.12 2.46
N ASN A 9 30.34 0.08 2.97
CA ASN A 9 29.25 -0.85 2.85
C ASN A 9 28.42 -0.55 1.59
N SER A 10 28.16 -1.56 0.76
CA SER A 10 27.46 -1.41 -0.52
C SER A 10 26.02 -0.88 -0.37
N ALA A 11 25.28 -1.30 0.66
CA ALA A 11 23.92 -0.83 0.91
C ALA A 11 23.92 0.64 1.36
N VAL A 12 24.83 1.03 2.28
CA VAL A 12 24.96 2.42 2.74
C VAL A 12 25.51 3.30 1.63
N SER A 13 26.46 2.81 0.83
CA SER A 13 26.98 3.51 -0.34
C SER A 13 25.92 3.71 -1.41
N LEU A 14 25.04 2.73 -1.63
CA LEU A 14 23.93 2.84 -2.56
C LEU A 14 22.91 3.88 -2.10
N TRP A 15 22.61 3.90 -0.80
CA TRP A 15 21.73 4.87 -0.18
C TRP A 15 22.28 6.29 -0.28
N GLN A 16 23.56 6.51 0.04
CA GLN A 16 24.25 7.78 -0.17
C GLN A 16 24.22 8.20 -1.64
N SER A 17 24.57 7.30 -2.56
CA SER A 17 24.60 7.60 -4.00
C SER A 17 23.20 7.93 -4.54
N ALA A 18 22.16 7.24 -4.09
CA ALA A 18 20.79 7.52 -4.51
C ALA A 18 20.33 8.91 -4.06
N ILE A 19 20.71 9.33 -2.85
CA ILE A 19 20.36 10.64 -2.32
C ILE A 19 21.22 11.76 -2.92
N ASP A 20 22.50 11.52 -3.11
CA ASP A 20 23.37 12.48 -3.81
C ASP A 20 22.89 12.75 -5.24
N GLU A 21 22.36 11.73 -5.93
CA GLU A 21 21.74 11.87 -7.25
C GLU A 21 20.46 12.72 -7.20
N VAL A 22 19.57 12.47 -6.22
CA VAL A 22 18.35 13.29 -5.99
C VAL A 22 18.72 14.73 -5.73
N LEU A 23 19.74 14.97 -4.89
CA LEU A 23 20.24 16.31 -4.57
C LEU A 23 20.85 17.02 -5.76
N ALA A 24 21.71 16.33 -6.52
CA ALA A 24 22.35 16.92 -7.69
C ALA A 24 21.30 17.39 -8.70
N GLN A 25 20.24 16.60 -8.87
CA GLN A 25 19.14 16.94 -9.77
C GLN A 25 18.26 18.08 -9.26
N GLN A 26 17.99 18.17 -7.96
CA GLN A 26 17.30 19.32 -7.37
C GLN A 26 18.11 20.61 -7.50
N ARG A 27 19.42 20.57 -7.25
CA ARG A 27 20.32 21.73 -7.41
C ARG A 27 20.45 22.20 -8.86
N ALA A 28 20.48 21.28 -9.82
CA ALA A 28 20.55 21.60 -11.23
C ALA A 28 19.28 22.28 -11.78
N LYS A 29 18.17 22.21 -11.04
CA LYS A 29 16.84 22.71 -11.44
C LYS A 29 16.41 23.96 -10.70
N ALA A 30 17.12 24.38 -9.66
CA ALA A 30 16.86 25.65 -9.00
C ALA A 30 17.13 26.79 -10.01
N PRO A 31 16.14 27.64 -10.35
CA PRO A 31 16.43 28.82 -11.17
C PRO A 31 17.45 29.67 -10.41
N GLN A 32 18.50 30.11 -11.08
CA GLN A 32 19.37 31.15 -10.55
C GLN A 32 18.55 32.43 -10.42
N VAL A 33 17.87 32.60 -9.29
CA VAL A 33 17.30 33.88 -8.91
C VAL A 33 18.44 34.67 -8.25
N LEU A 34 19.05 35.54 -9.03
CA LEU A 34 19.83 36.65 -8.52
C LEU A 34 18.85 37.65 -7.88
N GLY A 35 18.86 37.78 -6.58
CA GLY A 35 18.11 38.78 -5.83
C GLY A 35 18.24 38.55 -4.34
N ASP A 36 18.89 39.51 -3.68
CA ASP A 36 19.16 39.54 -2.24
C ASP A 36 17.89 39.63 -1.39
N ASP A 37 18.01 39.09 -0.14
CA ASP A 37 17.22 39.37 1.05
C ASP A 37 15.76 38.88 1.10
N GLU A 38 15.63 37.63 1.54
CA GLU A 38 14.72 37.13 2.61
C GLU A 38 15.14 35.70 2.98
N PRO A 39 15.13 35.27 4.25
CA PRO A 39 15.36 33.88 4.56
C PRO A 39 14.14 33.09 4.13
N GLY A 40 14.17 32.56 2.91
CA GLY A 40 13.21 31.55 2.44
C GLY A 40 13.17 30.34 3.38
N PRO A 41 12.14 29.51 3.33
CA PRO A 41 12.02 28.31 4.16
C PRO A 41 13.32 27.53 4.05
N ARG A 42 13.97 27.26 5.20
CA ARG A 42 15.25 26.57 5.29
C ARG A 42 15.23 25.38 4.36
N SER A 43 16.14 25.37 3.40
CA SER A 43 16.35 24.23 2.49
C SER A 43 16.38 22.97 3.32
N GLN A 44 15.43 22.06 3.05
CA GLN A 44 15.37 20.76 3.73
C GLN A 44 16.71 20.07 3.54
N GLU A 45 17.45 19.84 4.63
CA GLU A 45 18.67 19.03 4.58
C GLU A 45 18.25 17.62 4.12
N PRO A 46 18.96 17.07 3.15
CA PRO A 46 18.60 15.77 2.60
C PRO A 46 18.64 14.68 3.66
N ILE A 47 17.73 13.71 3.53
CA ILE A 47 17.63 12.53 4.42
C ILE A 47 19.01 11.88 4.66
N ALA A 48 19.89 11.84 3.66
CA ALA A 48 21.25 11.30 3.81
C ALA A 48 22.15 12.12 4.73
N MET A 49 22.09 13.44 4.64
CA MET A 49 22.87 14.29 5.55
C MET A 49 22.36 14.16 6.97
N GLN A 50 21.05 14.02 7.15
CA GLN A 50 20.44 13.78 8.46
C GLN A 50 20.81 12.41 9.01
N ALA A 51 20.76 11.35 8.18
CA ALA A 51 21.16 10.00 8.59
C ALA A 51 22.67 9.91 8.89
N ALA A 52 23.51 10.58 8.11
CA ALA A 52 24.95 10.64 8.38
C ALA A 52 25.24 11.41 9.69
N ALA A 53 24.55 12.53 9.91
CA ALA A 53 24.67 13.31 11.15
C ALA A 53 24.13 12.54 12.37
N ALA A 54 23.03 11.79 12.21
CA ALA A 54 22.50 10.93 13.26
C ALA A 54 23.45 9.77 13.58
N ALA A 55 24.04 9.12 12.57
CA ALA A 55 25.03 8.05 12.77
C ALA A 55 26.28 8.57 13.49
N GLU A 56 26.78 9.74 13.12
CA GLU A 56 27.92 10.37 13.79
C GLU A 56 27.59 10.75 15.24
N ALA A 57 26.40 11.28 15.49
CA ALA A 57 25.92 11.60 16.84
C ALA A 57 25.85 10.35 17.73
N ILE A 58 25.28 9.24 17.22
CA ILE A 58 25.19 7.95 17.95
C ILE A 58 26.59 7.43 18.29
N LEU A 59 27.52 7.43 17.32
CA LEU A 59 28.88 6.94 17.51
C LEU A 59 29.68 7.80 18.51
N SER A 60 29.41 9.11 18.56
CA SER A 60 30.08 10.06 19.46
C SER A 60 29.35 10.26 20.79
N GLY A 61 28.19 9.60 21.02
CA GLY A 61 27.40 9.74 22.24
C GLY A 61 26.72 11.11 22.38
N GLN A 62 26.53 11.83 21.27
CA GLN A 62 25.85 13.12 21.24
C GLN A 62 24.35 12.96 20.96
N PRO A 63 23.51 13.94 21.33
CA PRO A 63 22.09 13.93 20.98
C PRO A 63 21.88 13.89 19.48
N VAL A 64 20.98 13.01 19.00
CA VAL A 64 20.63 12.90 17.59
C VAL A 64 19.80 14.11 17.17
N PRO A 65 20.10 14.76 16.03
CA PRO A 65 19.30 15.88 15.51
C PRO A 65 17.86 15.45 15.21
N PRO A 66 16.85 16.32 15.44
CA PRO A 66 15.47 16.00 15.13
C PRO A 66 15.25 15.83 13.62
N SER A 67 14.43 14.86 13.23
CA SER A 67 14.06 14.63 11.82
C SER A 67 13.21 15.78 11.27
N VAL A 68 13.51 16.24 10.05
CA VAL A 68 12.78 17.32 9.36
C VAL A 68 11.72 16.77 8.41
N LEU A 69 11.77 15.46 8.06
CA LEU A 69 10.92 14.82 7.05
C LEU A 69 9.97 13.76 7.62
N GLY A 70 9.81 13.68 8.95
CA GLY A 70 8.97 12.61 9.55
C GLY A 70 9.59 11.20 9.45
N VAL A 71 10.74 11.05 8.80
CA VAL A 71 11.47 9.77 8.72
C VAL A 71 12.17 9.53 10.05
N PRO A 72 12.14 8.33 10.63
CA PRO A 72 12.85 7.99 11.86
C PRO A 72 14.37 7.86 11.59
N VAL A 73 15.03 8.99 11.31
CA VAL A 73 16.46 9.04 10.91
C VAL A 73 17.35 8.36 11.96
N GLU A 74 17.01 8.49 13.24
CA GLU A 74 17.74 7.83 14.33
C GLU A 74 17.65 6.31 14.22
N ASP A 75 16.46 5.79 13.94
CA ASP A 75 16.23 4.35 13.83
C ASP A 75 16.89 3.78 12.58
N CYS A 76 16.80 4.48 11.45
CA CYS A 76 17.53 4.13 10.23
C CYS A 76 19.04 4.12 10.45
N ALA A 77 19.59 5.14 11.11
CA ALA A 77 21.02 5.20 11.43
C ALA A 77 21.44 4.04 12.35
N LYS A 78 20.61 3.66 13.34
CA LYS A 78 20.85 2.50 14.20
C LYS A 78 20.88 1.20 13.42
N LEU A 79 19.90 0.98 12.51
CA LEU A 79 19.82 -0.21 11.66
C LEU A 79 21.06 -0.34 10.77
N TYR A 80 21.46 0.72 10.08
CA TYR A 80 22.66 0.71 9.23
C TYR A 80 23.94 0.50 10.03
N LEU A 81 24.06 1.08 11.21
CA LEU A 81 25.20 0.84 12.10
C LEU A 81 25.27 -0.63 12.56
N GLN A 82 24.13 -1.23 12.91
CA GLN A 82 24.06 -2.65 13.26
C GLN A 82 24.43 -3.54 12.08
N LEU A 83 23.98 -3.21 10.87
CA LEU A 83 24.35 -3.92 9.64
C LEU A 83 25.86 -3.88 9.39
N ILE A 84 26.49 -2.70 9.51
CA ILE A 84 27.94 -2.52 9.35
C ILE A 84 28.71 -3.35 10.40
N LEU A 85 28.26 -3.32 11.66
CA LEU A 85 28.87 -4.10 12.74
C LEU A 85 28.73 -5.61 12.52
N ALA A 86 27.56 -6.07 12.10
CA ALA A 86 27.34 -7.50 11.79
C ALA A 86 28.23 -7.97 10.64
N GLN A 87 28.36 -7.17 9.59
CA GLN A 87 29.28 -7.47 8.46
C GLN A 87 30.75 -7.51 8.91
N ALA A 88 31.17 -6.55 9.74
CA ALA A 88 32.54 -6.52 10.28
C ALA A 88 32.85 -7.73 11.18
N GLN A 89 31.82 -8.31 11.81
CA GLN A 89 31.91 -9.49 12.67
C GLN A 89 31.77 -10.81 11.88
N GLY A 90 31.40 -10.78 10.60
CA GLY A 90 31.13 -11.96 9.79
C GLY A 90 29.87 -12.72 10.21
N ASP A 91 28.88 -12.02 10.81
CA ASP A 91 27.61 -12.60 11.22
C ASP A 91 26.61 -12.55 10.05
N ASP A 92 26.72 -13.52 9.14
CA ASP A 92 25.91 -13.59 7.93
C ASP A 92 24.41 -13.70 8.21
N GLN A 93 24.00 -14.37 9.28
CA GLN A 93 22.60 -14.48 9.66
C GLN A 93 22.01 -13.12 10.06
N LYS A 94 22.75 -12.37 10.90
CA LYS A 94 22.33 -11.05 11.31
C LYS A 94 22.35 -10.05 10.15
N VAL A 95 23.30 -10.20 9.23
CA VAL A 95 23.37 -9.38 8.00
C VAL A 95 22.13 -9.61 7.13
N ALA A 96 21.75 -10.87 6.87
CA ALA A 96 20.56 -11.18 6.09
C ALA A 96 19.30 -10.58 6.74
N ARG A 97 19.12 -10.83 8.03
CA ARG A 97 18.01 -10.29 8.81
C ARG A 97 17.89 -8.75 8.73
N LEU A 98 18.99 -8.03 8.96
CA LEU A 98 18.97 -6.57 8.94
C LEU A 98 18.72 -6.01 7.54
N LYS A 99 19.12 -6.73 6.48
CA LYS A 99 18.75 -6.37 5.11
C LYS A 99 17.25 -6.52 4.86
N ASP A 100 16.66 -7.62 5.31
CA ASP A 100 15.21 -7.86 5.22
C ASP A 100 14.42 -6.79 6.03
N GLU A 101 14.95 -6.39 7.20
CA GLU A 101 14.35 -5.33 8.03
C GLU A 101 14.40 -3.95 7.36
N ILE A 102 15.48 -3.66 6.61
CA ILE A 102 15.64 -2.40 5.87
C ILE A 102 14.75 -2.39 4.61
N GLU A 103 14.68 -3.51 3.91
CA GLU A 103 13.99 -3.62 2.64
C GLU A 103 12.49 -3.28 2.78
N PHE A 104 11.97 -2.45 1.89
CA PHE A 104 10.62 -1.88 1.92
C PHE A 104 10.24 -1.07 3.17
N SER A 105 11.17 -0.89 4.12
CA SER A 105 10.96 0.01 5.25
C SER A 105 11.20 1.47 4.86
N THR A 106 10.85 2.40 5.75
CA THR A 106 11.19 3.82 5.60
C THR A 106 12.70 4.10 5.55
N CYS A 107 13.51 3.11 5.93
CA CYS A 107 14.98 3.17 5.90
C CYS A 107 15.58 2.63 4.60
N ASP A 108 14.77 2.10 3.69
CA ASP A 108 15.24 1.55 2.42
C ASP A 108 15.79 2.65 1.51
N PRO A 109 17.05 2.54 1.02
CA PRO A 109 17.63 3.53 0.13
C PRO A 109 16.88 3.67 -1.19
N LEU A 110 16.09 2.69 -1.61
CA LEU A 110 15.28 2.76 -2.82
C LEU A 110 14.13 3.77 -2.71
N TRP A 111 13.74 4.17 -1.49
CA TRP A 111 12.83 5.30 -1.28
C TRP A 111 13.34 6.62 -1.86
N ALA A 112 14.66 6.83 -1.88
CA ALA A 112 15.23 7.98 -2.54
C ALA A 112 14.91 8.00 -4.05
N LYS A 113 14.77 6.83 -4.67
CA LYS A 113 14.34 6.71 -6.07
C LYS A 113 12.87 7.07 -6.24
N CYS A 114 12.01 6.81 -5.25
CA CYS A 114 10.61 7.25 -5.30
C CYS A 114 10.51 8.77 -5.43
N PHE A 115 11.27 9.51 -4.61
CA PHE A 115 11.31 10.98 -4.70
C PHE A 115 11.87 11.45 -6.05
N LEU A 116 12.86 10.75 -6.60
CA LEU A 116 13.41 11.06 -7.91
C LEU A 116 12.38 10.86 -9.03
N GLU A 117 11.66 9.75 -9.03
CA GLU A 117 10.60 9.48 -10.01
C GLU A 117 9.43 10.47 -9.85
N TYR A 118 9.07 10.83 -8.63
CA TYR A 118 8.07 11.85 -8.35
C TYR A 118 8.47 13.25 -8.87
N GLU A 119 9.72 13.67 -8.66
CA GLU A 119 10.22 14.93 -9.20
C GLU A 119 10.28 14.91 -10.74
N LYS A 120 10.67 13.81 -11.35
CA LYS A 120 10.59 13.65 -12.80
C LYS A 120 9.15 13.82 -13.30
N PHE A 121 8.20 13.16 -12.64
CA PHE A 121 6.77 13.29 -12.97
C PHE A 121 6.29 14.74 -12.87
N ARG A 122 6.56 15.42 -11.77
CA ARG A 122 6.18 16.83 -11.58
C ARG A 122 6.73 17.74 -12.69
N LEU A 123 7.99 17.53 -13.07
CA LEU A 123 8.70 18.41 -13.99
C LEU A 123 8.37 18.11 -15.46
N PHE A 124 8.32 16.85 -15.87
CA PHE A 124 8.18 16.48 -17.27
C PHE A 124 6.73 16.23 -17.68
N SER A 125 5.90 15.73 -16.79
CA SER A 125 4.47 15.46 -17.06
C SER A 125 3.55 16.58 -16.57
N ARG A 126 4.11 17.68 -16.05
CA ARG A 126 3.35 18.79 -15.43
C ARG A 126 2.37 18.32 -14.35
N GLY A 127 2.68 17.22 -13.66
CA GLY A 127 1.85 16.62 -12.63
C GLY A 127 0.54 16.01 -13.17
N GLN A 128 0.46 15.69 -14.46
CA GLN A 128 -0.75 15.11 -15.04
C GLN A 128 -0.69 13.58 -15.05
N ILE A 129 -1.59 12.97 -14.30
CA ILE A 129 -1.84 11.52 -14.30
C ILE A 129 -2.82 11.21 -15.45
N PRO A 130 -2.61 10.12 -16.24
CA PRO A 130 -3.47 9.77 -17.37
C PRO A 130 -4.80 9.14 -16.94
N TYR A 131 -5.49 9.77 -15.99
CA TYR A 131 -6.74 9.30 -15.39
C TYR A 131 -7.87 9.19 -16.41
N ARG A 132 -8.56 8.06 -16.43
CA ARG A 132 -9.63 7.75 -17.38
C ARG A 132 -10.99 7.97 -16.75
N ARG A 133 -11.80 8.83 -17.35
CA ARG A 133 -13.15 9.14 -16.89
C ARG A 133 -14.21 8.49 -17.78
N TYR A 134 -15.26 7.96 -17.17
CA TYR A 134 -16.40 7.42 -17.90
C TYR A 134 -17.08 8.47 -18.78
N GLN A 135 -17.71 8.03 -19.87
CA GLN A 135 -18.56 8.83 -20.74
C GLN A 135 -20.05 8.53 -20.49
N SER A 136 -20.37 7.29 -20.13
CA SER A 136 -21.67 6.79 -19.75
C SER A 136 -21.62 6.12 -18.39
N LEU A 137 -22.70 6.18 -17.62
CA LEU A 137 -22.80 5.44 -16.36
C LEU A 137 -22.72 3.92 -16.54
N ASP A 138 -22.92 3.41 -17.75
CA ASP A 138 -22.75 2.00 -18.08
C ASP A 138 -21.29 1.62 -18.43
N ASP A 139 -20.39 2.60 -18.59
CA ASP A 139 -18.97 2.32 -18.81
C ASP A 139 -18.36 1.63 -17.58
N TYR A 140 -17.31 0.83 -17.83
CA TYR A 140 -16.51 0.15 -16.81
C TYR A 140 -17.25 -0.90 -15.97
N ILE A 141 -18.45 -1.33 -16.42
CA ILE A 141 -19.13 -2.50 -15.89
C ILE A 141 -18.62 -3.73 -16.67
N LEU A 142 -17.98 -4.64 -15.96
CA LEU A 142 -17.36 -5.84 -16.51
C LEU A 142 -18.09 -7.09 -15.99
N PRO A 143 -18.21 -8.15 -16.79
CA PRO A 143 -18.86 -9.38 -16.33
C PRO A 143 -18.02 -10.08 -15.27
N LEU A 144 -18.64 -10.47 -14.17
CA LEU A 144 -18.06 -11.35 -13.17
C LEU A 144 -18.48 -12.79 -13.46
N THR A 145 -17.56 -13.55 -14.03
CA THR A 145 -17.78 -14.93 -14.45
C THR A 145 -16.72 -15.85 -13.84
N GLY A 146 -17.03 -17.14 -13.76
CA GLY A 146 -16.11 -18.17 -13.32
C GLY A 146 -16.35 -19.48 -14.04
N ASN A 147 -15.42 -20.42 -13.91
CA ASN A 147 -15.53 -21.77 -14.47
C ASN A 147 -16.72 -22.54 -13.90
N ASN A 148 -17.08 -22.24 -12.66
CA ASN A 148 -18.30 -22.75 -12.01
C ASN A 148 -19.21 -21.58 -11.65
N PRO A 149 -20.30 -21.33 -12.40
CA PRO A 149 -21.21 -20.23 -12.10
C PRO A 149 -21.86 -20.31 -10.71
N SER A 150 -21.93 -21.50 -10.11
CA SER A 150 -22.50 -21.70 -8.77
C SER A 150 -21.51 -21.37 -7.64
N ALA A 151 -20.23 -21.17 -7.94
CA ALA A 151 -19.19 -20.87 -6.94
C ALA A 151 -18.01 -20.15 -7.60
N ILE A 152 -18.10 -18.85 -7.76
CA ILE A 152 -17.02 -18.02 -8.35
C ILE A 152 -15.99 -17.72 -7.27
N LYS A 153 -14.72 -18.07 -7.54
CA LYS A 153 -13.60 -17.85 -6.64
C LYS A 153 -12.78 -16.63 -7.08
N ILE A 154 -12.63 -15.69 -6.18
CA ILE A 154 -11.87 -14.45 -6.41
C ILE A 154 -10.73 -14.39 -5.40
N ALA A 155 -9.49 -14.37 -5.88
CA ALA A 155 -8.33 -14.11 -5.03
C ALA A 155 -8.15 -12.60 -4.87
N LEU A 156 -7.92 -12.16 -3.64
CA LEU A 156 -7.69 -10.76 -3.26
C LEU A 156 -6.32 -10.67 -2.60
N ILE A 157 -5.42 -9.90 -3.20
CA ILE A 157 -4.06 -9.62 -2.71
C ILE A 157 -3.83 -8.11 -2.70
N ALA A 158 -3.05 -7.59 -1.78
CA ALA A 158 -2.69 -6.17 -1.72
C ALA A 158 -1.24 -6.01 -1.25
N ASP A 159 -0.60 -4.90 -1.64
CA ASP A 159 0.77 -4.61 -1.22
C ASP A 159 1.73 -5.76 -1.60
N TRP A 160 1.46 -6.32 -2.78
CA TRP A 160 2.10 -7.54 -3.26
C TRP A 160 3.20 -7.29 -4.28
N GLY A 161 3.17 -6.18 -5.00
CA GLY A 161 3.98 -5.88 -6.19
C GLY A 161 5.48 -5.66 -5.92
N THR A 162 6.11 -6.45 -5.05
CA THR A 162 7.54 -6.38 -4.74
C THR A 162 8.40 -7.14 -5.76
N GLY A 163 7.85 -8.21 -6.36
CA GLY A 163 8.56 -9.11 -7.27
C GLY A 163 9.53 -10.08 -6.59
N GLU A 164 9.67 -9.99 -5.26
CA GLU A 164 10.60 -10.78 -4.47
C GLU A 164 10.09 -12.21 -4.19
N GLY A 165 10.93 -13.03 -3.56
CA GLY A 165 10.63 -14.44 -3.24
C GLY A 165 9.30 -14.64 -2.53
N PRO A 166 9.00 -13.92 -1.44
CA PRO A 166 7.71 -14.03 -0.74
C PRO A 166 6.51 -13.75 -1.62
N ALA A 167 6.57 -12.70 -2.47
CA ALA A 167 5.51 -12.35 -3.41
C ALA A 167 5.25 -13.48 -4.43
N ARG A 168 6.32 -14.04 -5.00
CA ARG A 168 6.26 -15.15 -5.97
C ARG A 168 5.69 -16.40 -5.34
N HIS A 169 6.12 -16.72 -4.12
CA HIS A 169 5.64 -17.88 -3.39
C HIS A 169 4.16 -17.77 -3.02
N LEU A 170 3.75 -16.63 -2.46
CA LEU A 170 2.34 -16.36 -2.14
C LEU A 170 1.47 -16.52 -3.39
N LEU A 171 1.86 -15.91 -4.51
CA LEU A 171 1.10 -16.00 -5.75
C LEU A 171 1.02 -17.44 -6.27
N SER A 172 2.08 -18.25 -6.11
CA SER A 172 2.05 -19.69 -6.43
C SER A 172 1.01 -20.45 -5.57
N GLU A 173 0.89 -20.12 -4.27
CA GLU A 173 -0.12 -20.72 -3.40
C GLU A 173 -1.54 -20.26 -3.76
N VAL A 174 -1.72 -19.01 -4.24
CA VAL A 174 -2.98 -18.52 -4.81
C VAL A 174 -3.35 -19.32 -6.06
N GLY A 175 -2.42 -19.48 -7.02
CA GLY A 175 -2.65 -20.22 -8.27
C GLY A 175 -3.06 -21.68 -8.02
N ARG A 176 -2.51 -22.34 -6.98
CA ARG A 176 -2.91 -23.70 -6.58
C ARG A 176 -4.35 -23.83 -6.10
N GLN A 177 -5.01 -22.75 -5.75
CA GLN A 177 -6.44 -22.76 -5.40
C GLN A 177 -7.36 -22.62 -6.60
N ALA A 178 -6.77 -22.43 -7.79
CA ALA A 178 -7.49 -22.22 -9.05
C ALA A 178 -8.61 -21.17 -8.90
N PRO A 179 -8.26 -19.90 -8.64
CA PRO A 179 -9.23 -18.82 -8.65
C PRO A 179 -9.78 -18.61 -10.06
N ASP A 180 -10.98 -18.04 -10.18
CA ASP A 180 -11.55 -17.63 -11.45
C ASP A 180 -11.13 -16.20 -11.82
N VAL A 181 -10.79 -15.38 -10.81
CA VAL A 181 -10.37 -13.99 -10.94
C VAL A 181 -9.32 -13.68 -9.89
N LEU A 182 -8.32 -12.90 -10.24
CA LEU A 182 -7.37 -12.28 -9.31
C LEU A 182 -7.61 -10.76 -9.28
N ILE A 183 -7.75 -10.18 -8.09
CA ILE A 183 -7.81 -8.73 -7.90
C ILE A 183 -6.67 -8.30 -6.99
N HIS A 184 -5.79 -7.46 -7.51
CA HIS A 184 -4.74 -6.78 -6.77
C HIS A 184 -5.27 -5.44 -6.27
N LEU A 185 -5.20 -5.21 -4.96
CA LEU A 185 -5.75 -4.01 -4.31
C LEU A 185 -4.76 -2.84 -4.26
N GLY A 186 -3.74 -2.85 -5.10
CA GLY A 186 -2.78 -1.74 -5.27
C GLY A 186 -1.39 -2.02 -4.74
N ASP A 187 -0.49 -1.17 -5.14
CA ASP A 187 0.93 -1.06 -4.85
C ASP A 187 1.84 -2.01 -5.61
N VAL A 188 2.49 -1.43 -6.61
CA VAL A 188 3.68 -1.99 -7.25
C VAL A 188 4.91 -1.17 -6.87
N TYR A 189 5.80 -1.77 -6.13
CA TYR A 189 6.94 -1.10 -5.50
C TYR A 189 8.11 -0.91 -6.46
N TYR A 190 8.91 0.21 -6.34
CA TYR A 190 8.71 1.23 -5.28
C TYR A 190 7.85 2.41 -5.76
N SER A 191 7.70 2.62 -7.05
CA SER A 191 7.09 3.83 -7.64
C SER A 191 6.16 3.54 -8.79
N GLY A 192 5.77 2.27 -9.00
CA GLY A 192 4.88 1.88 -10.09
C GLY A 192 5.39 2.29 -11.47
N THR A 193 6.72 2.34 -11.68
CA THR A 193 7.28 2.62 -13.00
C THR A 193 6.95 1.50 -13.98
N SER A 194 6.92 1.79 -15.28
CA SER A 194 6.64 0.76 -16.29
C SER A 194 7.58 -0.44 -16.22
N ARG A 195 8.83 -0.22 -15.78
CA ARG A 195 9.79 -1.29 -15.57
C ARG A 195 9.42 -2.16 -14.35
N GLU A 196 9.10 -1.53 -13.21
CA GLU A 196 8.69 -2.25 -12.00
C GLU A 196 7.42 -3.05 -12.26
N VAL A 197 6.43 -2.45 -12.91
CA VAL A 197 5.19 -3.13 -13.30
C VAL A 197 5.47 -4.33 -14.21
N GLN A 198 6.37 -4.18 -15.19
CA GLN A 198 6.74 -5.28 -16.08
C GLN A 198 7.44 -6.42 -15.34
N GLU A 199 8.44 -6.09 -14.49
CA GLU A 199 9.31 -7.08 -13.86
C GLU A 199 8.69 -7.69 -12.60
N ARG A 200 7.96 -6.88 -11.80
CA ARG A 200 7.48 -7.26 -10.46
C ARG A 200 6.01 -7.66 -10.42
N PHE A 201 5.24 -7.30 -11.44
CA PHE A 201 3.84 -7.66 -11.54
C PHE A 201 3.58 -8.59 -12.72
N LEU A 202 3.68 -8.11 -13.95
CA LEU A 202 3.27 -8.86 -15.15
C LEU A 202 4.09 -10.13 -15.39
N ALA A 203 5.41 -10.05 -15.24
CA ALA A 203 6.28 -11.21 -15.40
C ALA A 203 5.94 -12.28 -14.35
N VAL A 204 5.80 -11.88 -13.09
CA VAL A 204 5.46 -12.79 -12.00
C VAL A 204 4.10 -13.46 -12.21
N CYS A 205 3.07 -12.69 -12.61
CA CYS A 205 1.76 -13.25 -12.90
C CYS A 205 1.81 -14.27 -14.06
N ARG A 206 2.52 -13.95 -15.16
CA ARG A 206 2.65 -14.83 -16.33
C ARG A 206 3.45 -16.10 -16.05
N GLU A 207 4.43 -16.03 -15.14
CA GLU A 207 5.26 -17.16 -14.75
C GLU A 207 4.56 -18.09 -13.74
N THR A 208 3.51 -17.62 -13.09
CA THR A 208 2.82 -18.39 -12.04
C THR A 208 1.76 -19.32 -12.63
N PRO A 209 1.89 -20.64 -12.45
CA PRO A 209 0.90 -21.61 -12.93
C PRO A 209 -0.48 -21.40 -12.29
N GLY A 210 -1.53 -21.56 -13.09
CA GLY A 210 -2.92 -21.44 -12.63
C GLY A 210 -3.47 -20.01 -12.62
N LEU A 211 -2.73 -19.03 -13.17
CA LEU A 211 -3.15 -17.64 -13.30
C LEU A 211 -3.38 -17.19 -14.75
N ASP A 212 -3.69 -18.13 -15.64
CA ASP A 212 -4.25 -17.79 -16.98
C ASP A 212 -5.75 -17.47 -16.83
N ILE A 213 -6.04 -16.42 -16.09
CA ILE A 213 -7.35 -15.95 -15.65
C ILE A 213 -7.43 -14.42 -15.78
N PRO A 214 -8.62 -13.80 -15.76
CA PRO A 214 -8.76 -12.37 -15.64
C PRO A 214 -8.07 -11.84 -14.38
N ILE A 215 -7.20 -10.83 -14.56
CA ILE A 215 -6.50 -10.12 -13.49
C ILE A 215 -6.92 -8.65 -13.54
N TYR A 216 -7.25 -8.09 -12.39
CA TYR A 216 -7.58 -6.68 -12.23
C TYR A 216 -6.68 -6.06 -11.16
N SER A 217 -6.36 -4.76 -11.31
CA SER A 217 -5.52 -4.04 -10.37
C SER A 217 -6.15 -2.70 -10.01
N LEU A 218 -6.25 -2.41 -8.71
CA LEU A 218 -6.51 -1.08 -8.21
C LEU A 218 -5.19 -0.31 -8.14
N SER A 219 -5.28 1.01 -8.06
CA SER A 219 -4.12 1.86 -7.82
C SER A 219 -3.87 2.03 -6.33
N GLY A 220 -2.62 1.88 -5.91
CA GLY A 220 -2.15 2.38 -4.63
C GLY A 220 -1.35 3.67 -4.78
N ASN A 221 -0.82 4.19 -3.67
CA ASN A 221 0.01 5.38 -3.68
C ASN A 221 1.34 5.16 -4.42
N HIS A 222 1.96 3.98 -4.26
CA HIS A 222 3.18 3.61 -4.99
C HIS A 222 2.99 3.60 -6.50
N ASP A 223 1.83 3.19 -6.99
CA ASP A 223 1.50 3.21 -8.41
C ASP A 223 1.47 4.63 -8.99
N MET A 224 1.24 5.65 -8.15
CA MET A 224 1.10 7.05 -8.54
C MET A 224 2.37 7.89 -8.37
N TYR A 225 3.38 7.44 -7.62
CA TYR A 225 4.61 8.22 -7.36
C TYR A 225 5.37 8.59 -8.63
N SER A 226 5.36 7.74 -9.66
CA SER A 226 5.93 8.06 -10.98
C SER A 226 4.92 8.73 -11.93
N GLY A 227 3.75 9.16 -11.44
CA GLY A 227 2.69 9.79 -12.23
C GLY A 227 1.72 8.81 -12.87
N GLY A 228 1.64 7.57 -12.38
CA GLY A 228 0.68 6.58 -12.82
C GLY A 228 0.95 5.98 -14.21
N GLN A 229 2.02 6.39 -14.90
CA GLN A 229 2.28 5.96 -16.29
C GLN A 229 2.42 4.42 -16.37
N GLY A 230 3.16 3.82 -15.44
CA GLY A 230 3.31 2.36 -15.39
C GLY A 230 2.00 1.66 -15.06
N TYR A 231 1.23 2.21 -14.12
CA TYR A 231 -0.07 1.66 -13.75
C TYR A 231 -1.08 1.71 -14.91
N TYR A 232 -1.25 2.85 -15.59
CA TYR A 232 -2.19 2.92 -16.73
C TYR A 232 -1.73 2.07 -17.93
N TRP A 233 -0.41 1.89 -18.10
CA TRP A 233 0.10 0.91 -19.04
C TRP A 233 -0.23 -0.54 -18.60
N LEU A 234 -0.16 -0.86 -17.29
CA LEU A 234 -0.61 -2.15 -16.78
C LEU A 234 -2.08 -2.41 -17.12
N LEU A 235 -2.96 -1.43 -16.92
CA LEU A 235 -4.37 -1.57 -17.26
C LEU A 235 -4.57 -1.97 -18.73
N ASP A 236 -3.80 -1.36 -19.65
CA ASP A 236 -3.84 -1.73 -21.07
C ASP A 236 -3.38 -3.17 -21.29
N GLN A 237 -2.36 -3.65 -20.57
CA GLN A 237 -1.88 -5.03 -20.66
C GLN A 237 -2.88 -6.05 -20.10
N LEU A 238 -3.66 -5.67 -19.10
CA LEU A 238 -4.71 -6.50 -18.49
C LEU A 238 -6.06 -6.41 -19.24
N GLY A 239 -6.21 -5.48 -20.17
CA GLY A 239 -7.51 -5.19 -20.79
C GLY A 239 -8.51 -4.54 -19.84
N GLN A 240 -8.03 -3.91 -18.78
CA GLN A 240 -8.84 -3.20 -17.78
C GLN A 240 -9.09 -1.76 -18.26
N PRO A 241 -10.36 -1.32 -18.36
CA PRO A 241 -10.69 -0.06 -19.03
C PRO A 241 -10.28 1.20 -18.22
N ALA A 242 -10.33 1.14 -16.91
CA ALA A 242 -10.04 2.26 -16.02
C ALA A 242 -9.52 1.78 -14.66
N SER A 243 -9.04 2.73 -13.85
CA SER A 243 -8.55 2.49 -12.47
C SER A 243 -9.68 2.20 -11.48
N TYR A 244 -10.90 2.56 -11.84
CA TYR A 244 -12.12 2.17 -11.13
C TYR A 244 -13.06 1.41 -12.07
N PHE A 245 -13.75 0.39 -11.55
CA PHE A 245 -14.61 -0.49 -12.34
C PHE A 245 -15.60 -1.24 -11.45
N CYS A 246 -16.59 -1.89 -12.08
CA CYS A 246 -17.54 -2.77 -11.44
C CYS A 246 -17.45 -4.16 -12.06
N LEU A 247 -17.08 -5.17 -11.26
CA LEU A 247 -17.30 -6.56 -11.65
C LEU A 247 -18.71 -6.98 -11.21
N ARG A 248 -19.54 -7.46 -12.15
CA ARG A 248 -20.95 -7.69 -11.88
C ARG A 248 -21.46 -9.01 -12.43
N ASN A 249 -22.27 -9.70 -11.64
CA ASN A 249 -23.14 -10.80 -12.06
C ASN A 249 -24.59 -10.55 -11.58
N ASP A 250 -25.44 -11.58 -11.56
CA ASP A 250 -26.83 -11.42 -11.16
C ASP A 250 -27.00 -11.15 -9.66
N ASP A 251 -26.11 -11.65 -8.80
CA ASP A 251 -26.20 -11.62 -7.35
C ASP A 251 -25.26 -10.61 -6.68
N TRP A 252 -24.15 -10.25 -7.34
CA TRP A 252 -23.07 -9.45 -6.76
C TRP A 252 -22.59 -8.34 -7.67
N GLN A 253 -22.13 -7.27 -7.05
CA GLN A 253 -21.24 -6.27 -7.67
C GLN A 253 -20.08 -5.96 -6.76
N LEU A 254 -18.86 -5.98 -7.35
CA LEU A 254 -17.62 -5.58 -6.71
C LEU A 254 -17.23 -4.24 -7.31
N LEU A 255 -17.20 -3.19 -6.53
CA LEU A 255 -16.88 -1.83 -6.93
C LEU A 255 -15.45 -1.53 -6.52
N ALA A 256 -14.57 -1.45 -7.50
CA ALA A 256 -13.17 -1.04 -7.34
C ALA A 256 -13.05 0.47 -7.39
N MET A 257 -12.31 1.07 -6.47
CA MET A 257 -12.16 2.51 -6.30
C MET A 257 -10.70 2.94 -6.49
N ASP A 258 -10.48 4.07 -7.15
CA ASP A 258 -9.16 4.67 -7.33
C ASP A 258 -8.84 5.63 -6.17
N THR A 259 -8.39 5.10 -5.06
CA THR A 259 -7.93 5.92 -3.92
C THR A 259 -6.46 6.35 -4.04
N GLY A 260 -5.69 5.77 -4.98
CA GLY A 260 -4.29 6.13 -5.23
C GLY A 260 -4.14 7.45 -5.98
N LEU A 261 -5.12 7.83 -6.82
CA LEU A 261 -5.07 9.04 -7.65
C LEU A 261 -4.68 10.32 -6.87
N HIS A 262 -5.17 10.45 -5.65
CA HIS A 262 -4.96 11.61 -4.79
C HIS A 262 -3.96 11.37 -3.67
N ASP A 263 -3.09 10.36 -3.81
CA ASP A 263 -1.97 10.09 -2.92
C ASP A 263 -0.67 9.82 -3.70
N ALA A 264 -0.35 10.74 -4.62
CA ALA A 264 0.80 10.61 -5.52
C ALA A 264 2.10 11.23 -4.97
N ASP A 265 2.07 11.84 -3.80
CA ASP A 265 3.25 12.50 -3.20
C ASP A 265 3.87 11.61 -2.10
N PRO A 266 5.05 11.00 -2.35
CA PRO A 266 5.70 10.15 -1.35
C PRO A 266 6.10 10.89 -0.07
N GLY A 267 6.14 12.23 -0.08
CA GLY A 267 6.42 13.04 1.11
C GLY A 267 5.22 13.21 2.04
N THR A 268 4.03 12.84 1.63
CA THR A 268 2.78 13.02 2.41
C THR A 268 2.05 11.73 2.73
N VAL A 269 2.59 10.58 2.39
CA VAL A 269 1.95 9.25 2.51
C VAL A 269 1.30 8.97 3.87
N ILE A 270 1.92 9.43 4.97
CA ILE A 270 1.40 9.23 6.34
C ILE A 270 0.42 10.31 6.80
N SER A 271 0.28 11.40 6.05
CA SER A 271 -0.50 12.58 6.48
C SER A 271 -1.64 12.92 5.54
N ASN A 272 -1.60 12.42 4.29
CA ASN A 272 -2.59 12.71 3.28
C ASN A 272 -3.92 12.01 3.59
N LEU A 273 -5.01 12.76 3.37
CA LEU A 273 -6.37 12.22 3.40
C LEU A 273 -6.83 11.98 1.97
N THR A 274 -6.68 10.77 1.50
CA THR A 274 -7.11 10.40 0.15
C THR A 274 -8.63 10.51 -0.03
N TYR A 275 -9.06 10.63 -1.27
CA TYR A 275 -10.46 10.77 -1.67
C TYR A 275 -10.65 10.33 -3.13
N LEU A 276 -11.88 10.19 -3.57
CA LEU A 276 -12.21 9.88 -4.95
C LEU A 276 -12.40 11.15 -5.81
N ASP A 277 -12.06 11.06 -7.09
CA ASP A 277 -12.47 12.07 -8.09
C ASP A 277 -14.01 12.21 -8.04
N GLU A 278 -14.53 13.45 -8.13
CA GLU A 278 -15.96 13.72 -7.98
C GLU A 278 -16.82 12.95 -8.99
N ARG A 279 -16.33 12.76 -10.22
CA ARG A 279 -17.06 12.00 -11.22
C ARG A 279 -17.02 10.49 -10.91
N GLU A 280 -15.90 9.97 -10.46
CA GLU A 280 -15.81 8.60 -9.99
C GLU A 280 -16.78 8.37 -8.82
N LEU A 281 -16.76 9.24 -7.81
CA LEU A 281 -17.68 9.13 -6.68
C LEU A 281 -19.15 9.09 -7.13
N ALA A 282 -19.53 9.98 -8.06
CA ALA A 282 -20.89 9.98 -8.62
C ALA A 282 -21.22 8.66 -9.31
N TRP A 283 -20.25 8.06 -10.04
CA TRP A 283 -20.40 6.77 -10.69
C TRP A 283 -20.53 5.62 -9.67
N GLN A 284 -19.66 5.60 -8.63
CA GLN A 284 -19.72 4.59 -7.58
C GLN A 284 -21.08 4.61 -6.87
N ARG A 285 -21.55 5.79 -6.51
CA ARG A 285 -22.87 5.97 -5.85
C ARG A 285 -24.04 5.55 -6.74
N ASP A 286 -23.96 5.84 -8.04
CA ASP A 286 -24.96 5.34 -9.01
C ASP A 286 -25.01 3.82 -9.02
N LYS A 287 -23.87 3.13 -8.97
CA LYS A 287 -23.84 1.66 -8.93
C LYS A 287 -24.44 1.10 -7.66
N ILE A 288 -24.24 1.73 -6.50
CA ILE A 288 -24.86 1.31 -5.24
C ILE A 288 -26.37 1.54 -5.31
N ALA A 289 -26.82 2.73 -5.71
CA ALA A 289 -28.24 3.07 -5.81
C ALA A 289 -29.00 2.18 -6.80
N ASN A 290 -28.31 1.74 -7.88
CA ASN A 290 -28.87 0.89 -8.94
C ASN A 290 -28.35 -0.57 -8.85
N ALA A 291 -28.08 -1.06 -7.63
CA ALA A 291 -27.60 -2.44 -7.42
C ALA A 291 -28.60 -3.51 -7.94
N GLY A 292 -29.92 -3.20 -8.00
CA GLY A 292 -30.92 -4.11 -8.54
C GLY A 292 -31.06 -5.42 -7.72
N GLY A 293 -30.88 -5.33 -6.40
CA GLY A 293 -30.93 -6.48 -5.49
C GLY A 293 -29.63 -7.29 -5.41
N ARG A 294 -28.55 -6.82 -6.07
CA ARG A 294 -27.18 -7.37 -5.90
C ARG A 294 -26.61 -6.92 -4.57
N LYS A 295 -25.81 -7.76 -3.96
CA LYS A 295 -24.97 -7.38 -2.82
C LYS A 295 -23.73 -6.63 -3.32
N THR A 296 -23.35 -5.59 -2.58
CA THR A 296 -22.24 -4.71 -2.94
C THR A 296 -21.03 -4.99 -2.07
N ILE A 297 -19.88 -5.17 -2.71
CA ILE A 297 -18.54 -5.19 -2.10
C ILE A 297 -17.78 -3.98 -2.60
N LEU A 298 -17.19 -3.21 -1.70
CA LEU A 298 -16.26 -2.12 -2.04
C LEU A 298 -14.82 -2.61 -1.91
N LEU A 299 -13.99 -2.25 -2.87
CA LEU A 299 -12.56 -2.53 -2.91
C LEU A 299 -11.80 -1.22 -3.09
N SER A 300 -10.81 -0.98 -2.25
CA SER A 300 -9.91 0.18 -2.37
C SER A 300 -8.49 -0.22 -2.00
N HIS A 301 -7.51 0.61 -2.32
CA HIS A 301 -6.18 0.45 -1.74
C HIS A 301 -6.14 1.03 -0.33
N HIS A 302 -6.50 2.31 -0.19
CA HIS A 302 -6.48 2.98 1.10
C HIS A 302 -7.70 2.61 1.96
N GLN A 303 -7.47 2.61 3.25
CA GLN A 303 -8.45 2.27 4.28
C GLN A 303 -9.49 3.36 4.51
N LEU A 304 -10.71 2.94 4.86
CA LEU A 304 -11.73 3.86 5.39
C LEU A 304 -11.37 4.28 6.82
N PHE A 305 -10.89 3.34 7.63
CA PHE A 305 -10.49 3.54 9.02
C PHE A 305 -9.40 2.57 9.44
N SER A 306 -8.71 2.91 10.54
CA SER A 306 -7.75 2.04 11.19
C SER A 306 -7.79 2.20 12.71
N ALA A 307 -7.44 1.12 13.43
CA ALA A 307 -7.23 1.15 14.87
C ALA A 307 -5.76 1.15 15.26
N SER A 308 -4.84 0.82 14.35
CA SER A 308 -3.41 0.67 14.62
C SER A 308 -2.52 1.68 13.90
N GLY A 309 -3.05 2.38 12.89
CA GLY A 309 -2.34 3.40 12.12
C GLY A 309 -3.21 4.58 11.77
N GLY A 310 -2.61 5.74 11.46
CA GLY A 310 -3.34 6.91 10.99
C GLY A 310 -3.78 6.73 9.54
N VAL A 311 -5.02 7.13 9.23
CA VAL A 311 -5.56 7.16 7.85
C VAL A 311 -5.30 8.51 7.16
N GLY A 312 -4.44 9.31 7.73
CA GLY A 312 -4.13 10.69 7.41
C GLY A 312 -4.16 11.55 8.67
N ASN A 313 -3.92 12.85 8.54
CA ASN A 313 -3.81 13.74 9.69
C ASN A 313 -4.89 14.84 9.69
N THR A 314 -5.23 15.28 10.89
CA THR A 314 -5.95 16.55 11.11
C THR A 314 -5.10 17.73 10.67
N PRO A 315 -5.69 18.94 10.47
CA PRO A 315 -4.92 20.15 10.17
C PRO A 315 -3.87 20.53 11.23
N ASP A 316 -4.04 20.08 12.49
CA ASP A 316 -3.08 20.26 13.58
C ASP A 316 -2.09 19.08 13.71
N GLY A 317 -2.05 18.19 12.71
CA GLY A 317 -1.04 17.13 12.56
C GLY A 317 -1.28 15.87 13.39
N LYS A 318 -2.47 15.67 13.95
CA LYS A 318 -2.79 14.44 14.71
C LYS A 318 -3.30 13.34 13.78
N PRO A 319 -2.85 12.08 13.97
CA PRO A 319 -3.29 10.97 13.14
C PRO A 319 -4.78 10.64 13.39
N LEU A 320 -5.52 10.43 12.30
CA LEU A 320 -6.95 10.12 12.33
C LEU A 320 -7.20 8.60 12.27
N ALA A 321 -8.15 8.12 13.05
CA ALA A 321 -8.62 6.74 12.99
C ALA A 321 -9.65 6.47 11.87
N LEU A 322 -10.27 7.52 11.33
CA LEU A 322 -11.30 7.46 10.29
C LEU A 322 -10.99 8.52 9.23
N ASN A 323 -11.00 8.14 7.96
CA ASN A 323 -10.89 9.08 6.85
C ASN A 323 -12.22 9.81 6.66
N PRO A 324 -12.35 11.09 7.06
CA PRO A 324 -13.62 11.80 6.97
C PRO A 324 -14.08 12.01 5.52
N ARG A 325 -13.14 12.12 4.56
CA ARG A 325 -13.47 12.36 3.15
C ARG A 325 -14.11 11.12 2.50
N LEU A 326 -13.56 9.93 2.77
CA LEU A 326 -14.15 8.67 2.31
C LEU A 326 -15.43 8.35 3.08
N TYR A 327 -15.47 8.64 4.38
CA TYR A 327 -16.67 8.44 5.18
C TYR A 327 -17.83 9.31 4.68
N ASP A 328 -17.62 10.61 4.53
CA ASP A 328 -18.66 11.53 4.06
C ASP A 328 -19.17 11.17 2.65
N ALA A 329 -18.29 10.57 1.83
CA ALA A 329 -18.64 10.10 0.49
C ALA A 329 -19.64 8.93 0.48
N PHE A 330 -19.66 8.09 1.54
CA PHE A 330 -20.43 6.84 1.58
C PHE A 330 -21.30 6.66 2.82
N ALA A 331 -21.29 7.59 3.79
CA ALA A 331 -21.94 7.44 5.10
C ALA A 331 -23.41 7.00 5.04
N ASP A 332 -24.15 7.52 4.07
CA ASP A 332 -25.59 7.25 3.88
C ASP A 332 -25.89 5.92 3.15
N VAL A 333 -24.86 5.19 2.73
CA VAL A 333 -25.00 3.90 2.01
C VAL A 333 -24.12 2.78 2.56
N LEU A 334 -23.38 3.01 3.65
CA LEU A 334 -22.49 2.00 4.24
C LEU A 334 -23.25 0.75 4.72
N ASP A 335 -24.49 0.91 5.17
CA ASP A 335 -25.38 -0.19 5.57
C ASP A 335 -25.82 -1.10 4.40
N GLN A 336 -25.67 -0.63 3.15
CA GLN A 336 -25.94 -1.39 1.93
C GLN A 336 -24.67 -2.13 1.42
N VAL A 337 -23.52 -1.91 2.06
CA VAL A 337 -22.24 -2.51 1.71
C VAL A 337 -22.01 -3.76 2.54
N ALA A 338 -21.95 -4.92 1.88
CA ALA A 338 -21.74 -6.19 2.56
C ALA A 338 -20.32 -6.38 3.09
N LEU A 339 -19.36 -5.77 2.42
CA LEU A 339 -17.92 -5.84 2.73
C LEU A 339 -17.21 -4.64 2.09
N TRP A 340 -16.27 -4.02 2.81
CA TRP A 340 -15.25 -3.14 2.24
C TRP A 340 -13.88 -3.69 2.59
N MET A 341 -13.09 -4.05 1.57
CA MET A 341 -11.74 -4.59 1.73
C MET A 341 -10.70 -3.64 1.15
N TRP A 342 -9.59 -3.46 1.87
CA TRP A 342 -8.51 -2.56 1.50
C TRP A 342 -7.12 -3.15 1.79
N GLY A 343 -6.06 -2.51 1.28
CA GLY A 343 -4.65 -2.79 1.51
C GLY A 343 -3.95 -1.72 2.36
N HIS A 344 -2.81 -1.24 1.87
CA HIS A 344 -2.02 -0.11 2.35
C HIS A 344 -1.33 -0.29 3.72
N GLU A 345 -1.95 -0.88 4.69
CA GLU A 345 -1.40 -1.08 6.05
C GLU A 345 -0.64 -2.41 6.21
N HIS A 346 -0.01 -2.97 5.26
CA HIS A 346 0.85 -4.16 5.26
C HIS A 346 0.49 -5.26 6.30
N ASN A 347 -0.77 -5.33 6.71
CA ASN A 347 -1.26 -6.26 7.74
C ASN A 347 -2.57 -6.94 7.32
N LEU A 348 -3.04 -7.88 8.14
CA LEU A 348 -4.35 -8.51 8.01
C LEU A 348 -5.15 -8.21 9.27
N ILE A 349 -6.19 -7.38 9.16
CA ILE A 349 -7.07 -7.02 10.28
C ILE A 349 -8.53 -7.19 9.91
N ILE A 350 -9.25 -7.91 10.76
CA ILE A 350 -10.70 -8.04 10.74
C ILE A 350 -11.25 -7.05 11.76
N TYR A 351 -12.11 -6.14 11.33
CA TYR A 351 -12.76 -5.19 12.23
C TYR A 351 -14.19 -5.63 12.55
N ASP A 352 -14.63 -5.31 13.77
CA ASP A 352 -16.04 -5.36 14.13
C ASP A 352 -16.83 -4.30 13.34
N GLU A 353 -18.16 -4.36 13.35
CA GLU A 353 -18.99 -3.34 12.70
C GLU A 353 -18.61 -1.93 13.19
N TYR A 354 -18.38 -1.02 12.26
CA TYR A 354 -18.00 0.36 12.58
C TYR A 354 -18.61 1.35 11.58
N VAL A 355 -19.12 2.47 12.08
CA VAL A 355 -19.74 3.58 11.35
C VAL A 355 -20.80 3.15 10.32
N GLY A 356 -21.53 2.06 10.60
CA GLY A 356 -22.54 1.51 9.69
C GLY A 356 -22.03 0.49 8.69
N LEU A 357 -20.70 0.28 8.61
CA LEU A 357 -20.10 -0.75 7.77
C LEU A 357 -19.99 -2.07 8.54
N ALA A 358 -20.77 -3.08 8.11
CA ALA A 358 -20.80 -4.38 8.77
C ALA A 358 -19.45 -5.12 8.74
N ARG A 359 -18.66 -4.98 7.67
CA ARG A 359 -17.38 -5.69 7.48
C ARG A 359 -16.34 -4.78 6.83
N GLY A 360 -15.47 -4.17 7.64
CA GLY A 360 -14.23 -3.52 7.19
C GLY A 360 -13.06 -4.49 7.33
N ARG A 361 -12.23 -4.65 6.29
CA ARG A 361 -11.16 -5.65 6.26
C ARG A 361 -9.88 -5.08 5.65
N CYS A 362 -8.82 -5.02 6.45
CA CYS A 362 -7.48 -4.80 5.90
C CYS A 362 -6.89 -6.15 5.45
N ASN A 363 -6.35 -6.20 4.23
CA ASN A 363 -5.75 -7.38 3.61
C ASN A 363 -4.45 -7.00 2.87
N GLY A 364 -3.60 -6.17 3.52
CA GLY A 364 -2.38 -5.58 2.94
C GLY A 364 -1.09 -6.35 3.18
N SER A 365 -1.15 -7.58 3.68
CA SER A 365 0.04 -8.32 4.13
C SER A 365 0.65 -9.27 3.10
N ALA A 366 0.47 -9.02 1.78
CA ALA A 366 0.80 -10.06 0.79
C ALA A 366 2.31 -10.22 0.53
N ALA A 367 3.14 -9.17 0.62
CA ALA A 367 4.57 -9.31 0.33
C ALA A 367 5.49 -8.32 1.06
N VAL A 368 5.00 -7.19 1.54
CA VAL A 368 5.84 -6.26 2.31
C VAL A 368 6.03 -6.81 3.72
N PRO A 369 7.27 -6.98 4.21
CA PRO A 369 7.51 -7.54 5.54
C PRO A 369 7.06 -6.57 6.64
N MET A 370 6.41 -7.10 7.68
CA MET A 370 6.01 -6.36 8.86
C MET A 370 6.69 -6.95 10.10
N LEU A 371 7.46 -6.13 10.80
CA LEU A 371 8.14 -6.52 12.03
C LEU A 371 7.16 -6.76 13.18
N LEU A 372 7.45 -7.73 14.04
CA LEU A 372 6.69 -7.94 15.27
C LEU A 372 6.65 -6.71 16.18
N ALA A 373 7.72 -5.91 16.17
CA ALA A 373 7.82 -4.68 16.94
C ALA A 373 6.78 -3.61 16.52
N GLN A 374 6.30 -3.65 15.27
CA GLN A 374 5.26 -2.73 14.79
C GLN A 374 3.88 -3.03 15.36
N ASN A 375 3.66 -4.28 15.83
CA ASN A 375 2.50 -4.75 16.57
C ASN A 375 1.14 -4.21 16.08
N PRO A 376 0.71 -4.55 14.86
CA PRO A 376 -0.49 -3.98 14.23
C PRO A 376 -1.80 -4.34 14.95
N TYR A 377 -1.75 -5.29 15.89
CA TYR A 377 -2.90 -5.76 16.69
C TYR A 377 -3.07 -5.03 18.02
N THR A 378 -2.31 -3.98 18.26
CA THR A 378 -2.48 -3.09 19.41
C THR A 378 -3.05 -1.76 18.94
N PRO A 379 -4.20 -1.31 19.46
CA PRO A 379 -4.73 0.00 19.13
C PRO A 379 -3.73 1.11 19.44
N ASP A 380 -3.56 2.06 18.49
CA ASP A 380 -2.73 3.25 18.74
C ASP A 380 -3.54 4.27 19.58
N PRO A 381 -3.09 4.57 20.81
CA PRO A 381 -3.77 5.51 21.70
C PRO A 381 -3.71 6.98 21.22
N ASN A 382 -2.87 7.28 20.23
CA ASN A 382 -2.71 8.63 19.70
C ASN A 382 -3.71 8.96 18.58
N LEU A 383 -4.42 7.95 18.07
CA LEU A 383 -5.42 8.17 17.03
C LEU A 383 -6.58 9.02 17.56
N VAL A 384 -6.94 10.04 16.79
CA VAL A 384 -8.09 10.88 17.07
C VAL A 384 -9.23 10.59 16.09
N LEU A 385 -10.45 10.89 16.50
CA LEU A 385 -11.64 10.74 15.68
C LEU A 385 -12.07 12.10 15.11
N PRO A 386 -12.63 12.14 13.89
CA PRO A 386 -13.32 13.32 13.41
C PRO A 386 -14.46 13.71 14.36
N ALA A 387 -14.81 14.99 14.39
CA ALA A 387 -15.90 15.48 15.23
C ALA A 387 -17.21 14.73 14.94
N GLY A 388 -17.91 14.34 16.01
CA GLY A 388 -19.19 13.59 15.90
C GLY A 388 -19.06 12.06 15.91
N HIS A 389 -17.85 11.51 15.91
CA HIS A 389 -17.60 10.06 16.02
C HIS A 389 -17.20 9.70 17.45
N GLY A 390 -17.93 8.78 18.08
CA GLY A 390 -17.84 8.55 19.53
C GLY A 390 -16.84 7.49 19.98
N SER A 391 -16.41 6.57 19.09
CA SER A 391 -15.56 5.44 19.46
C SER A 391 -14.61 5.07 18.33
N PRO A 392 -13.36 4.63 18.62
CA PRO A 392 -12.46 4.10 17.61
C PRO A 392 -12.95 2.75 17.07
N PRO A 393 -12.49 2.33 15.86
CA PRO A 393 -12.78 0.99 15.35
C PRO A 393 -12.16 -0.09 16.26
N ILE A 394 -12.83 -1.24 16.36
CA ILE A 394 -12.41 -2.38 17.18
C ILE A 394 -11.89 -3.49 16.28
N MET A 395 -10.68 -3.94 16.55
CA MET A 395 -10.07 -5.10 15.89
C MET A 395 -10.59 -6.38 16.53
N SER A 396 -11.14 -7.28 15.71
CA SER A 396 -11.53 -8.61 16.17
C SER A 396 -10.31 -9.43 16.58
N ALA A 397 -10.40 -10.13 17.69
CA ALA A 397 -9.36 -11.05 18.13
C ALA A 397 -9.37 -12.39 17.38
N SER A 398 -10.38 -12.64 16.53
CA SER A 398 -10.63 -13.93 15.90
C SER A 398 -9.64 -14.26 14.76
N CYS A 399 -8.97 -13.25 14.18
CA CYS A 399 -8.00 -13.43 13.11
C CYS A 399 -6.74 -12.62 13.39
N ARG A 400 -5.61 -13.28 13.45
CA ARG A 400 -4.29 -12.67 13.59
C ARG A 400 -3.27 -13.47 12.80
N LEU A 401 -2.33 -12.80 12.17
CA LEU A 401 -1.20 -13.45 11.53
C LEU A 401 -0.29 -14.12 12.56
N GLY A 402 0.19 -15.31 12.23
CA GLY A 402 1.34 -15.90 12.88
C GLY A 402 2.63 -15.16 12.52
N ASN A 403 3.74 -15.61 13.09
CA ASN A 403 5.04 -14.98 12.88
C ASN A 403 6.18 -16.00 13.00
N ASN A 404 7.35 -15.62 12.52
CA ASN A 404 8.58 -16.43 12.62
C ASN A 404 9.48 -16.03 13.80
N GLY A 405 8.98 -15.21 14.73
CA GLY A 405 9.74 -14.65 15.85
C GLY A 405 10.28 -13.24 15.56
N GLU A 406 10.20 -12.76 14.35
CA GLU A 406 10.71 -11.46 13.90
C GLU A 406 9.72 -10.71 13.00
N PHE A 407 9.17 -11.39 11.99
CA PHE A 407 8.20 -10.86 11.04
C PHE A 407 6.87 -11.60 11.14
N TYR A 408 5.78 -10.89 10.91
CA TYR A 408 4.49 -11.50 10.66
C TYR A 408 4.49 -12.22 9.31
N TYR A 409 3.71 -13.30 9.21
CA TYR A 409 3.54 -14.03 7.95
C TYR A 409 2.76 -13.23 6.93
N HIS A 410 3.08 -13.46 5.64
CA HIS A 410 2.30 -12.91 4.55
C HIS A 410 0.95 -13.61 4.41
N ALA A 411 -0.06 -12.87 3.91
CA ALA A 411 -1.41 -13.39 3.82
C ALA A 411 -2.16 -12.85 2.59
N TYR A 412 -3.26 -13.54 2.27
CA TYR A 412 -4.21 -13.16 1.23
C TYR A 412 -5.62 -13.65 1.57
N ALA A 413 -6.62 -13.13 0.87
CA ALA A 413 -8.00 -13.55 1.01
C ALA A 413 -8.50 -14.26 -0.24
N MET A 414 -9.40 -15.24 -0.05
CA MET A 414 -10.14 -15.92 -1.10
C MET A 414 -11.63 -15.73 -0.86
N LEU A 415 -12.29 -14.97 -1.72
CA LEU A 415 -13.72 -14.75 -1.72
C LEU A 415 -14.39 -15.79 -2.65
N THR A 416 -15.34 -16.54 -2.14
CA THR A 416 -16.12 -17.52 -2.92
C THR A 416 -17.59 -17.12 -2.91
N LEU A 417 -18.09 -16.68 -4.06
CA LEU A 417 -19.50 -16.28 -4.25
C LEU A 417 -20.35 -17.51 -4.59
N LYS A 418 -21.47 -17.70 -3.85
CA LYS A 418 -22.41 -18.83 -4.00
C LYS A 418 -23.84 -18.31 -4.04
N GLY A 419 -24.33 -17.94 -5.22
CA GLY A 419 -25.55 -17.13 -5.33
C GLY A 419 -25.39 -15.86 -4.52
N LYS A 420 -26.38 -15.49 -3.70
CA LYS A 420 -26.32 -14.31 -2.82
C LYS A 420 -25.50 -14.50 -1.53
N ALA A 421 -25.01 -15.71 -1.25
CA ALA A 421 -24.08 -15.96 -0.14
C ALA A 421 -22.62 -15.86 -0.60
N ALA A 422 -21.73 -15.59 0.34
CA ALA A 422 -20.29 -15.69 0.09
C ALA A 422 -19.53 -16.21 1.32
N ASP A 423 -18.45 -16.96 1.06
CA ASP A 423 -17.44 -17.31 2.05
C ASP A 423 -16.18 -16.48 1.77
N ILE A 424 -15.55 -15.96 2.82
CA ILE A 424 -14.25 -15.31 2.75
C ILE A 424 -13.29 -16.12 3.60
N SER A 425 -12.28 -16.69 2.95
CA SER A 425 -11.24 -17.49 3.61
C SER A 425 -9.92 -16.71 3.59
N TYR A 426 -9.30 -16.54 4.76
CA TYR A 426 -8.03 -15.86 4.92
C TYR A 426 -6.93 -16.88 5.15
N TYR A 427 -5.87 -16.77 4.37
CA TYR A 427 -4.73 -17.69 4.38
C TYR A 427 -3.46 -16.94 4.71
N GLN A 428 -2.58 -17.57 5.48
CA GLN A 428 -1.22 -17.10 5.70
C GLN A 428 -0.19 -18.08 5.09
N ILE A 429 1.02 -17.56 4.85
CA ILE A 429 2.17 -18.31 4.36
C ILE A 429 3.24 -18.31 5.45
N PRO A 430 3.45 -19.41 6.20
CA PRO A 430 4.34 -19.43 7.36
C PRO A 430 5.84 -19.53 7.02
N GLY A 431 6.23 -19.43 5.76
CA GLY A 431 7.63 -19.44 5.33
C GLY A 431 7.76 -19.60 3.82
N GLU A 432 8.97 -19.37 3.30
CA GLU A 432 9.25 -19.33 1.85
C GLU A 432 8.89 -20.64 1.11
N ASP A 433 9.02 -21.79 1.75
CA ASP A 433 8.70 -23.11 1.18
C ASP A 433 7.43 -23.72 1.77
N ALA A 434 6.73 -23.00 2.64
CA ALA A 434 5.59 -23.53 3.36
C ALA A 434 4.30 -23.47 2.54
N ARG A 435 3.44 -24.44 2.74
CA ARG A 435 2.08 -24.39 2.21
C ARG A 435 1.26 -23.36 2.98
N ARG A 436 0.30 -22.77 2.28
CA ARG A 436 -0.68 -21.87 2.92
C ARG A 436 -1.40 -22.56 4.07
N GLU A 437 -1.71 -21.78 5.07
CA GLU A 437 -2.53 -22.17 6.22
C GLU A 437 -3.81 -21.34 6.23
N LEU A 438 -4.97 -21.99 6.39
CA LEU A 438 -6.24 -21.31 6.62
C LEU A 438 -6.29 -20.83 8.07
N ILE A 439 -6.42 -19.51 8.27
CA ILE A 439 -6.41 -18.92 9.61
C ILE A 439 -7.77 -18.39 10.05
N PHE A 440 -8.64 -18.03 9.10
CA PHE A 440 -9.97 -17.54 9.43
C PHE A 440 -10.93 -17.72 8.26
N VAL A 441 -12.22 -17.94 8.58
CA VAL A 441 -13.31 -17.97 7.60
C VAL A 441 -14.46 -17.17 8.14
N GLU A 442 -15.03 -16.31 7.32
CA GLU A 442 -16.28 -15.64 7.61
C GLU A 442 -17.28 -15.82 6.47
N GLN A 443 -18.55 -15.59 6.77
CA GLN A 443 -19.64 -15.75 5.81
C GLN A 443 -20.44 -14.46 5.66
N ILE A 444 -20.84 -14.19 4.43
CA ILE A 444 -21.89 -13.23 4.12
C ILE A 444 -23.12 -14.06 3.78
N PRO A 445 -24.18 -14.04 4.62
CA PRO A 445 -25.39 -14.84 4.38
C PRO A 445 -26.09 -14.41 3.09
N ALA A 446 -27.00 -15.24 2.59
CA ALA A 446 -27.79 -14.92 1.39
C ALA A 446 -28.83 -13.81 1.65
N ASP A 447 -29.32 -13.74 2.86
CA ASP A 447 -30.40 -12.82 3.32
C ASP A 447 -29.80 -11.61 4.05
#